data_eae4f0f1b2d1ae37ee4cb1eb5d170fc4
#
_entry.id   eae4f0f1b2d1ae37ee4cb1eb5d170fc4
#
_cell.length_a   1.000
_cell.length_b   1.000
_cell.length_c   1.000
_cell.angle_alpha   90.00
_cell.angle_beta   90.00
_cell.angle_gamma   90.00
#
_symmetry.space_group_name_H-M   'P 1'
#
loop_
_entity.id
_entity.type
_entity.pdbx_description
1 polymer ?
#
loop_
_entity_poly.entity_id
_entity_poly.type
_entity_poly.pdbx_seq_one_letter_code
_entity_poly.pdbx_strand_id
1 'polypeptide(L)'
;MKRIVALLLVLCMAVGLAACGQKAPAPTEAPAAPAASGETAPAATEAVPEENLTETQKIIKEAQTMTLEELAKKAIEESNGKMFYGVGNSSRGKSALPLFIAYLQTIDPSYNMEFEWQQPKNNKIFDQLTADSLKDTGTFAMTLIQDGNQIESKMVQTGILDTFIPKDWAEANGTTAEEYKGFLALQTLNKVFMYNNTGSKTYDNCWDFVAEGEHGLYMDIDSEIVGKNFLYMLTEDTYAAWLKEAYEALPAEEQAYFQPTIKAMESEAADLGLGPDGAYALAWIKLWVESYNAQTDDGPICNTLVDKSATDQFGLLVYSKLRSVEESNSVSVNNVNVAAYTDGYQGIGGYGYCHYLFVTDNSPLPWTACAFIAYMTCTEDGFSAWGKDMGGYSSNPKVAEATENTRHHQTGGYVDGVSVYEAKNDRGYDWWTTDGKLVLEDPEYCASVAFTVGSWIEMLTKYSAG
;
A
#
# COMPACT_ATOMS: atom_id res chain seq x y z
N MET A 1 16.67 -30.71 23.90
CA MET A 1 17.46 -29.69 24.61
C MET A 1 17.39 -28.39 23.83
N LYS A 2 16.20 -27.75 23.81
CA LYS A 2 15.98 -26.39 23.24
C LYS A 2 14.68 -25.87 23.88
N ARG A 3 14.74 -25.50 25.12
CA ARG A 3 13.72 -24.73 25.88
C ARG A 3 14.40 -24.31 27.15
N ILE A 4 15.04 -23.15 27.19
CA ILE A 4 15.46 -22.33 28.33
C ILE A 4 16.31 -21.18 27.75
N VAL A 5 15.69 -20.15 27.20
CA VAL A 5 16.24 -18.79 27.09
C VAL A 5 15.06 -17.84 26.75
N ALA A 6 14.11 -17.74 27.62
CA ALA A 6 13.06 -16.72 27.52
C ALA A 6 12.50 -16.45 28.91
N LEU A 7 13.36 -16.09 29.85
CA LEU A 7 12.89 -15.65 31.19
C LEU A 7 14.02 -14.94 31.95
N LEU A 8 14.51 -13.82 31.45
CA LEU A 8 15.48 -13.00 32.17
C LEU A 8 15.56 -11.57 31.63
N LEU A 9 14.42 -10.87 31.53
CA LEU A 9 14.42 -9.44 31.25
C LEU A 9 13.17 -8.71 31.82
N VAL A 10 12.74 -9.12 32.99
CA VAL A 10 11.75 -8.37 33.80
C VAL A 10 12.18 -8.49 35.25
N LEU A 11 13.24 -7.78 35.64
CA LEU A 11 13.51 -7.49 37.05
C LEU A 11 14.70 -6.51 37.21
N CYS A 12 14.52 -5.26 36.88
CA CYS A 12 15.42 -4.18 37.30
C CYS A 12 14.75 -2.80 37.15
N MET A 13 13.62 -2.58 37.86
CA MET A 13 13.14 -1.22 38.16
C MET A 13 12.35 -1.24 39.43
N ALA A 14 13.03 -1.29 40.51
CA ALA A 14 12.53 -0.84 41.84
C ALA A 14 13.71 -0.93 42.83
N VAL A 15 14.36 0.17 43.10
CA VAL A 15 14.93 0.58 44.38
C VAL A 15 15.71 1.90 44.16
N GLY A 16 15.29 2.96 44.84
CA GLY A 16 16.05 4.21 44.88
C GLY A 16 15.28 5.45 45.29
N LEU A 17 14.53 5.38 46.39
CA LEU A 17 14.06 6.56 47.12
C LEU A 17 14.71 6.54 48.52
N ALA A 18 15.58 7.48 48.79
CA ALA A 18 15.69 8.20 50.06
C ALA A 18 17.07 8.91 50.17
N ALA A 19 17.03 10.19 50.37
CA ALA A 19 17.62 10.92 51.48
C ALA A 19 18.24 12.29 51.14
N CYS A 20 17.77 13.28 51.93
CA CYS A 20 18.44 14.51 52.44
C CYS A 20 18.79 15.64 51.45
N GLY A 21 18.09 16.75 51.39
CA GLY A 21 17.91 17.76 52.44
C GLY A 21 19.08 18.75 52.51
N GLN A 22 18.97 19.91 51.76
CA GLN A 22 19.58 21.18 52.18
C GLN A 22 18.93 22.36 51.44
N LYS A 23 18.54 23.36 52.21
CA LYS A 23 18.00 24.66 51.77
C LYS A 23 19.10 25.52 51.19
N ALA A 24 18.82 26.20 50.10
CA ALA A 24 19.53 27.41 49.67
C ALA A 24 18.56 28.37 48.98
N PRO A 25 18.87 29.68 48.91
CA PRO A 25 17.91 30.77 48.92
C PRO A 25 17.30 31.12 47.56
N ALA A 26 16.15 31.83 47.62
CA ALA A 26 15.39 32.24 46.46
C ALA A 26 16.16 33.20 45.50
N PRO A 27 16.01 33.02 44.20
CA PRO A 27 16.30 34.06 43.23
C PRO A 27 15.02 34.78 42.78
N THR A 28 15.17 36.05 42.55
CA THR A 28 14.33 37.08 42.03
C THR A 28 13.57 36.71 40.75
N GLU A 29 12.30 37.13 40.69
CA GLU A 29 11.42 37.08 39.51
C GLU A 29 12.06 37.71 38.26
N ALA A 30 12.05 36.96 37.16
CA ALA A 30 12.25 37.49 35.80
C ALA A 30 10.90 37.47 35.03
N PRO A 31 10.67 38.37 34.07
CA PRO A 31 9.35 38.62 33.49
C PRO A 31 8.85 37.41 32.68
N ALA A 32 7.55 37.17 32.74
CA ALA A 32 6.84 36.12 32.03
C ALA A 32 7.02 36.23 30.50
N ALA A 33 7.48 35.16 29.86
CA ALA A 33 7.38 34.94 28.44
C ALA A 33 5.92 34.64 28.05
N PRO A 34 5.47 35.04 26.83
CA PRO A 34 4.12 34.76 26.39
C PRO A 34 3.88 33.25 26.23
N ALA A 35 2.71 32.81 26.68
CA ALA A 35 2.26 31.44 26.58
C ALA A 35 2.28 30.94 25.14
N ALA A 36 3.00 29.85 24.89
CA ALA A 36 2.89 29.08 23.67
C ALA A 36 1.45 28.56 23.56
N SER A 37 0.80 28.86 22.44
CA SER A 37 -0.47 28.29 22.05
C SER A 37 -0.31 26.78 21.96
N GLY A 38 -1.10 26.05 22.77
CA GLY A 38 -1.08 24.60 22.75
C GLY A 38 -1.43 24.04 21.37
N GLU A 39 -0.59 23.16 20.88
CA GLU A 39 -0.95 22.22 19.85
C GLU A 39 -2.14 21.40 20.36
N THR A 40 -3.28 21.59 19.72
CA THR A 40 -4.41 20.66 19.84
C THR A 40 -4.02 19.39 19.09
N ALA A 41 -3.81 18.31 19.83
CA ALA A 41 -3.82 16.97 19.25
C ALA A 41 -5.07 16.80 18.39
N PRO A 42 -4.99 16.06 17.24
CA PRO A 42 -6.16 15.80 16.42
C PRO A 42 -7.26 15.19 17.30
N ALA A 43 -8.43 15.78 17.25
CA ALA A 43 -9.59 15.31 18.01
C ALA A 43 -9.90 13.89 17.54
N ALA A 44 -9.91 12.94 18.47
CA ALA A 44 -10.50 11.62 18.23
C ALA A 44 -11.90 11.86 17.64
N THR A 45 -12.15 11.31 16.46
CA THR A 45 -13.45 11.40 15.78
C THR A 45 -14.48 10.81 16.75
N GLU A 46 -15.34 11.65 17.32
CA GLU A 46 -16.41 11.19 18.20
C GLU A 46 -17.30 10.23 17.41
N ALA A 47 -17.64 9.08 18.01
CA ALA A 47 -18.54 8.12 17.38
C ALA A 47 -19.86 8.80 17.03
N VAL A 48 -20.28 8.72 15.77
CA VAL A 48 -21.56 9.27 15.32
C VAL A 48 -22.69 8.63 16.10
N PRO A 49 -23.56 9.41 16.74
CA PRO A 49 -24.70 8.86 17.47
C PRO A 49 -25.54 7.93 16.57
N GLU A 50 -26.03 6.82 17.12
CA GLU A 50 -26.74 5.77 16.35
C GLU A 50 -27.96 6.30 15.58
N GLU A 51 -28.59 7.32 16.08
CA GLU A 51 -29.72 8.03 15.47
C GLU A 51 -29.36 8.78 14.18
N ASN A 52 -28.08 9.05 13.97
CA ASN A 52 -27.55 9.78 12.82
C ASN A 52 -26.89 8.88 11.77
N LEU A 53 -26.86 7.55 11.98
CA LEU A 53 -26.32 6.61 11.02
C LEU A 53 -27.23 6.44 9.81
N THR A 54 -26.63 6.32 8.61
CA THR A 54 -27.39 5.92 7.40
C THR A 54 -27.84 4.45 7.53
N GLU A 55 -28.73 4.02 6.65
CA GLU A 55 -29.18 2.61 6.64
C GLU A 55 -28.01 1.67 6.31
N THR A 56 -27.11 2.05 5.42
CA THR A 56 -25.90 1.28 5.09
C THR A 56 -25.00 1.16 6.32
N GLN A 57 -24.76 2.25 7.04
CA GLN A 57 -23.92 2.23 8.24
C GLN A 57 -24.50 1.37 9.37
N LYS A 58 -25.83 1.35 9.55
CA LYS A 58 -26.50 0.44 10.49
C LYS A 58 -26.31 -1.02 10.09
N ILE A 59 -26.44 -1.32 8.81
CA ILE A 59 -26.22 -2.66 8.27
C ILE A 59 -24.77 -3.08 8.48
N ILE A 60 -23.79 -2.22 8.17
CA ILE A 60 -22.37 -2.49 8.40
C ILE A 60 -22.10 -2.80 9.88
N LYS A 61 -22.66 -2.01 10.80
CA LYS A 61 -22.51 -2.22 12.24
C LYS A 61 -23.02 -3.58 12.68
N GLU A 62 -24.18 -4.03 12.14
CA GLU A 62 -24.72 -5.38 12.39
C GLU A 62 -23.84 -6.45 11.72
N ALA A 63 -23.46 -6.25 10.46
CA ALA A 63 -22.67 -7.17 9.64
C ALA A 63 -21.28 -7.48 10.26
N GLN A 64 -20.65 -6.51 10.91
CA GLN A 64 -19.36 -6.68 11.58
C GLN A 64 -19.39 -7.67 12.78
N THR A 65 -20.59 -8.02 13.25
CA THR A 65 -20.76 -9.03 14.33
C THR A 65 -21.01 -10.44 13.79
N MET A 66 -21.23 -10.58 12.48
CA MET A 66 -21.65 -11.82 11.83
C MET A 66 -20.48 -12.59 11.24
N THR A 67 -20.63 -13.92 11.22
CA THR A 67 -19.75 -14.80 10.44
C THR A 67 -20.05 -14.71 8.95
N LEU A 68 -19.12 -15.17 8.10
CA LEU A 68 -19.35 -15.22 6.66
C LEU A 68 -20.62 -16.01 6.28
N GLU A 69 -20.92 -17.13 6.99
CA GLU A 69 -22.12 -17.92 6.71
C GLU A 69 -23.41 -17.15 7.04
N GLU A 70 -23.44 -16.37 8.12
CA GLU A 70 -24.58 -15.52 8.47
C GLU A 70 -24.77 -14.39 7.47
N LEU A 71 -23.66 -13.74 7.04
CA LEU A 71 -23.67 -12.74 6.00
C LEU A 71 -24.15 -13.29 4.65
N ALA A 72 -23.74 -14.51 4.30
CA ALA A 72 -24.19 -15.17 3.08
C ALA A 72 -25.71 -15.39 3.03
N LYS A 73 -26.33 -15.75 4.16
CA LYS A 73 -27.80 -15.87 4.26
C LYS A 73 -28.49 -14.53 4.05
N LYS A 74 -27.97 -13.46 4.64
CA LYS A 74 -28.46 -12.09 4.43
C LYS A 74 -28.32 -11.64 2.96
N ALA A 75 -27.18 -11.95 2.34
CA ALA A 75 -26.95 -11.66 0.93
C ALA A 75 -27.93 -12.38 0.00
N ILE A 76 -28.22 -13.66 0.27
CA ILE A 76 -29.21 -14.43 -0.48
C ILE A 76 -30.61 -13.81 -0.36
N GLU A 77 -31.04 -13.44 0.84
CA GLU A 77 -32.33 -12.77 1.06
C GLU A 77 -32.43 -11.42 0.35
N GLU A 78 -31.32 -10.65 0.33
CA GLU A 78 -31.29 -9.30 -0.25
C GLU A 78 -31.25 -9.31 -1.77
N SER A 79 -30.39 -10.16 -2.39
CA SER A 79 -29.96 -10.00 -3.78
C SER A 79 -30.43 -11.06 -4.75
N ASN A 80 -31.19 -12.09 -4.30
CA ASN A 80 -31.69 -13.13 -5.20
C ASN A 80 -32.58 -12.52 -6.33
N GLY A 81 -32.22 -12.81 -7.57
CA GLY A 81 -32.90 -12.27 -8.76
C GLY A 81 -32.62 -10.80 -9.07
N LYS A 82 -31.64 -10.19 -8.39
CA LYS A 82 -31.23 -8.79 -8.60
C LYS A 82 -29.89 -8.68 -9.34
N MET A 83 -29.58 -7.46 -9.76
CA MET A 83 -28.32 -7.08 -10.38
C MET A 83 -27.40 -6.45 -9.34
N PHE A 84 -26.17 -6.96 -9.22
CA PHE A 84 -25.11 -6.39 -8.39
C PHE A 84 -24.13 -5.58 -9.26
N TYR A 85 -23.91 -4.33 -8.92
CA TYR A 85 -22.91 -3.49 -9.57
C TYR A 85 -21.74 -3.21 -8.62
N GLY A 86 -20.54 -3.50 -9.07
CA GLY A 86 -19.29 -3.12 -8.40
C GLY A 86 -18.38 -2.31 -9.32
N VAL A 87 -17.50 -1.52 -8.74
CA VAL A 87 -16.51 -0.73 -9.47
C VAL A 87 -15.14 -0.85 -8.81
N GLY A 88 -14.05 -0.91 -9.58
CA GLY A 88 -12.74 -1.01 -8.99
C GLY A 88 -11.57 -0.89 -9.96
N ASN A 89 -10.37 -0.65 -9.41
CA ASN A 89 -9.12 -0.53 -10.17
C ASN A 89 -8.66 -1.84 -10.83
N SER A 90 -9.22 -2.99 -10.42
CA SER A 90 -8.83 -4.30 -10.94
C SER A 90 -9.98 -4.98 -11.67
N SER A 91 -9.68 -5.57 -12.84
CA SER A 91 -10.65 -6.42 -13.57
C SER A 91 -10.99 -7.73 -12.84
N ARG A 92 -10.26 -8.07 -11.78
CA ARG A 92 -10.42 -9.34 -11.05
C ARG A 92 -11.78 -9.49 -10.38
N GLY A 93 -12.50 -8.40 -10.11
CA GLY A 93 -13.88 -8.45 -9.65
C GLY A 93 -14.79 -9.27 -10.56
N LYS A 94 -14.55 -9.24 -11.90
CA LYS A 94 -15.28 -10.09 -12.87
C LYS A 94 -15.03 -11.58 -12.68
N SER A 95 -13.89 -11.96 -12.12
CA SER A 95 -13.54 -13.35 -11.83
C SER A 95 -13.97 -13.77 -10.42
N ALA A 96 -13.98 -12.85 -9.46
CA ALA A 96 -14.35 -13.12 -8.07
C ALA A 96 -15.87 -13.28 -7.87
N LEU A 97 -16.68 -12.48 -8.56
CA LEU A 97 -18.15 -12.53 -8.43
C LEU A 97 -18.76 -13.88 -8.80
N PRO A 98 -18.37 -14.58 -9.89
CA PRO A 98 -18.82 -15.93 -10.16
C PRO A 98 -18.49 -16.95 -9.06
N LEU A 99 -17.32 -16.82 -8.41
CA LEU A 99 -16.93 -17.67 -7.29
C LEU A 99 -17.83 -17.41 -6.07
N PHE A 100 -18.10 -16.15 -5.79
CA PHE A 100 -19.01 -15.76 -4.72
C PHE A 100 -20.44 -16.28 -4.97
N ILE A 101 -20.98 -16.14 -6.19
CA ILE A 101 -22.29 -16.69 -6.55
C ILE A 101 -22.31 -18.20 -6.36
N ALA A 102 -21.27 -18.91 -6.81
CA ALA A 102 -21.14 -20.36 -6.61
C ALA A 102 -21.12 -20.72 -5.12
N TYR A 103 -20.44 -19.94 -4.29
CA TYR A 103 -20.45 -20.11 -2.84
C TYR A 103 -21.87 -19.94 -2.26
N LEU A 104 -22.60 -18.91 -2.63
CA LEU A 104 -23.98 -18.71 -2.18
C LEU A 104 -24.91 -19.84 -2.65
N GLN A 105 -24.69 -20.41 -3.84
CA GLN A 105 -25.42 -21.57 -4.36
C GLN A 105 -25.14 -22.86 -3.58
N THR A 106 -24.05 -22.95 -2.83
CA THR A 106 -23.85 -24.08 -1.89
C THR A 106 -24.84 -24.03 -0.72
N ILE A 107 -25.35 -22.83 -0.38
CA ILE A 107 -26.29 -22.60 0.72
C ILE A 107 -27.73 -22.65 0.19
N ASP A 108 -28.00 -21.98 -0.92
CA ASP A 108 -29.29 -22.03 -1.64
C ASP A 108 -29.05 -22.32 -3.13
N PRO A 109 -29.26 -23.57 -3.59
CA PRO A 109 -29.06 -23.96 -4.98
C PRO A 109 -29.95 -23.20 -5.99
N SER A 110 -31.00 -22.52 -5.54
CA SER A 110 -31.89 -21.71 -6.40
C SER A 110 -31.42 -20.25 -6.54
N TYR A 111 -30.38 -19.86 -5.84
CA TYR A 111 -29.87 -18.50 -5.86
C TYR A 111 -29.41 -18.06 -7.26
N ASN A 112 -29.87 -16.91 -7.67
CA ASN A 112 -29.59 -16.34 -8.99
C ASN A 112 -29.42 -14.84 -8.89
N MET A 113 -28.18 -14.36 -8.92
CA MET A 113 -27.82 -12.92 -8.95
C MET A 113 -27.06 -12.66 -10.25
N GLU A 114 -27.47 -11.62 -10.96
CA GLU A 114 -26.69 -11.07 -12.07
C GLU A 114 -25.69 -10.05 -11.55
N PHE A 115 -24.61 -9.80 -12.30
CA PHE A 115 -23.62 -8.81 -11.88
C PHE A 115 -22.98 -8.06 -13.05
N GLU A 116 -22.52 -6.85 -12.75
CA GLU A 116 -21.63 -6.08 -13.58
C GLU A 116 -20.49 -5.52 -12.72
N TRP A 117 -19.25 -5.68 -13.18
CA TRP A 117 -18.08 -5.08 -12.56
C TRP A 117 -17.45 -4.11 -13.55
N GLN A 118 -17.37 -2.83 -13.17
CA GLN A 118 -16.76 -1.78 -13.96
C GLN A 118 -15.30 -1.56 -13.54
N GLN A 119 -14.43 -1.33 -14.52
CA GLN A 119 -13.03 -1.00 -14.29
C GLN A 119 -12.65 0.24 -15.12
N PRO A 120 -13.05 1.43 -14.67
CA PRO A 120 -12.55 2.67 -15.26
C PRO A 120 -11.07 2.86 -14.92
N LYS A 121 -10.38 3.66 -15.75
CA LYS A 121 -8.98 3.99 -15.48
C LYS A 121 -8.88 5.09 -14.42
N ASN A 122 -7.89 4.95 -13.54
CA ASN A 122 -7.39 5.98 -12.63
C ASN A 122 -8.49 6.74 -11.86
N ASN A 123 -8.35 8.04 -11.76
CA ASN A 123 -9.23 8.93 -10.99
C ASN A 123 -10.70 8.93 -11.41
N LYS A 124 -11.04 8.35 -12.57
CA LYS A 124 -12.44 8.23 -13.03
C LYS A 124 -13.32 7.44 -12.06
N ILE A 125 -12.73 6.53 -11.25
CA ILE A 125 -13.50 5.82 -10.22
C ILE A 125 -14.01 6.80 -9.17
N PHE A 126 -13.17 7.71 -8.71
CA PHE A 126 -13.53 8.72 -7.71
C PHE A 126 -14.63 9.65 -8.23
N ASP A 127 -14.54 10.09 -9.50
CA ASP A 127 -15.58 10.90 -10.13
C ASP A 127 -16.91 10.14 -10.23
N GLN A 128 -16.87 8.84 -10.58
CA GLN A 128 -18.06 7.99 -10.67
C GLN A 128 -18.70 7.78 -9.29
N LEU A 129 -17.92 7.48 -8.26
CA LEU A 129 -18.43 7.31 -6.89
C LEU A 129 -19.01 8.60 -6.35
N THR A 130 -18.36 9.74 -6.59
CA THR A 130 -18.87 11.07 -6.22
C THR A 130 -20.20 11.38 -6.94
N ALA A 131 -20.30 11.10 -8.24
CA ALA A 131 -21.55 11.30 -8.97
C ALA A 131 -22.66 10.33 -8.51
N ASP A 132 -22.30 9.11 -8.14
CA ASP A 132 -23.25 8.09 -7.66
C ASP A 132 -23.77 8.41 -6.25
N SER A 133 -22.95 9.00 -5.38
CA SER A 133 -23.35 9.39 -4.02
C SER A 133 -24.42 10.49 -3.96
N LEU A 134 -24.65 11.21 -5.07
CA LEU A 134 -25.71 12.23 -5.16
C LEU A 134 -27.11 11.64 -5.36
N LYS A 135 -27.22 10.32 -5.52
CA LYS A 135 -28.51 9.62 -5.68
C LYS A 135 -29.07 9.18 -4.33
N ASP A 136 -30.36 9.12 -4.19
CA ASP A 136 -31.02 8.58 -2.99
C ASP A 136 -30.65 7.10 -2.75
N THR A 137 -30.48 6.33 -3.83
CA THR A 137 -29.94 4.98 -3.85
C THR A 137 -28.91 4.91 -4.95
N GLY A 138 -27.71 4.48 -4.60
CA GLY A 138 -26.59 4.37 -5.53
C GLY A 138 -26.78 3.29 -6.59
N THR A 139 -25.90 3.28 -7.56
CA THR A 139 -25.77 2.19 -8.53
C THR A 139 -24.81 1.13 -8.00
N PHE A 140 -23.68 1.56 -7.46
CA PHE A 140 -22.64 0.65 -7.01
C PHE A 140 -22.88 0.20 -5.57
N ALA A 141 -22.79 -1.12 -5.34
CA ALA A 141 -22.91 -1.67 -4.00
C ALA A 141 -21.61 -1.57 -3.21
N MET A 142 -20.49 -1.64 -3.90
CA MET A 142 -19.16 -1.58 -3.31
C MET A 142 -18.09 -1.12 -4.30
N THR A 143 -16.93 -0.78 -3.77
CA THR A 143 -15.75 -0.50 -4.58
C THR A 143 -14.51 -1.24 -4.06
N LEU A 144 -13.56 -1.50 -4.99
CA LEU A 144 -12.19 -1.91 -4.71
C LEU A 144 -11.27 -0.89 -5.37
N ILE A 145 -10.60 -0.10 -4.55
CA ILE A 145 -9.76 1.01 -5.01
C ILE A 145 -8.39 1.00 -4.35
N GLN A 146 -7.46 1.64 -5.00
CA GLN A 146 -6.13 1.99 -4.52
C GLN A 146 -6.01 3.52 -4.46
N ASP A 147 -4.92 4.04 -3.88
CA ASP A 147 -4.70 5.47 -3.69
C ASP A 147 -5.26 6.00 -2.36
N GLY A 148 -4.51 5.68 -1.31
CA GLY A 148 -4.88 6.03 0.07
C GLY A 148 -5.17 7.51 0.30
N ASN A 149 -4.42 8.42 -0.32
CA ASN A 149 -4.63 9.86 -0.21
C ASN A 149 -6.03 10.29 -0.68
N GLN A 150 -6.44 9.88 -1.88
CA GLN A 150 -7.76 10.24 -2.39
C GLN A 150 -8.90 9.51 -1.68
N ILE A 151 -8.65 8.27 -1.25
CA ILE A 151 -9.61 7.51 -0.44
C ILE A 151 -9.90 8.28 0.85
N GLU A 152 -8.88 8.64 1.60
CA GLU A 152 -9.04 9.37 2.86
C GLU A 152 -9.74 10.71 2.64
N SER A 153 -9.14 11.57 1.82
CA SER A 153 -9.57 12.97 1.71
C SER A 153 -10.87 13.18 0.95
N LYS A 154 -11.17 12.34 -0.06
CA LYS A 154 -12.31 12.57 -0.98
C LYS A 154 -13.48 11.63 -0.75
N MET A 155 -13.27 10.46 -0.16
CA MET A 155 -14.29 9.43 -0.07
C MET A 155 -14.76 9.17 1.36
N VAL A 156 -13.83 8.89 2.27
CA VAL A 156 -14.18 8.53 3.65
C VAL A 156 -14.54 9.77 4.45
N GLN A 157 -13.70 10.82 4.44
CA GLN A 157 -14.01 12.07 5.15
C GLN A 157 -15.27 12.77 4.66
N THR A 158 -15.69 12.51 3.43
CA THR A 158 -16.91 13.08 2.84
C THR A 158 -18.15 12.18 3.01
N GLY A 159 -18.00 11.00 3.61
CA GLY A 159 -19.11 10.06 3.85
C GLY A 159 -19.63 9.39 2.58
N ILE A 160 -18.82 9.26 1.52
CA ILE A 160 -19.19 8.56 0.27
C ILE A 160 -18.97 7.05 0.41
N LEU A 161 -17.95 6.66 1.16
CA LEU A 161 -17.54 5.28 1.38
C LEU A 161 -17.49 4.94 2.86
N ASP A 162 -17.99 3.76 3.20
CA ASP A 162 -17.97 3.20 4.55
C ASP A 162 -17.03 1.99 4.63
N THR A 163 -16.23 1.93 5.70
CA THR A 163 -15.37 0.80 5.99
C THR A 163 -16.19 -0.31 6.65
N PHE A 164 -16.12 -1.52 6.09
CA PHE A 164 -16.65 -2.74 6.68
C PHE A 164 -15.49 -3.67 7.04
N ILE A 165 -15.35 -4.04 8.31
CA ILE A 165 -14.35 -4.99 8.80
C ILE A 165 -15.03 -6.32 9.12
N PRO A 166 -14.82 -7.39 8.30
CA PRO A 166 -15.40 -8.69 8.58
C PRO A 166 -14.91 -9.27 9.91
N LYS A 167 -15.82 -9.84 10.69
CA LYS A 167 -15.51 -10.48 11.96
C LYS A 167 -14.38 -11.50 11.86
N ASP A 168 -14.50 -12.42 10.88
CA ASP A 168 -13.54 -13.51 10.69
C ASP A 168 -12.13 -12.97 10.27
N TRP A 169 -12.08 -11.84 9.56
CA TRP A 169 -10.84 -11.16 9.24
C TRP A 169 -10.22 -10.50 10.49
N ALA A 170 -11.04 -9.81 11.27
CA ALA A 170 -10.57 -9.16 12.51
C ALA A 170 -10.01 -10.18 13.50
N GLU A 171 -10.73 -11.30 13.71
CA GLU A 171 -10.26 -12.40 14.55
C GLU A 171 -8.94 -13.01 14.06
N ALA A 172 -8.77 -13.15 12.73
CA ALA A 172 -7.53 -13.67 12.15
C ALA A 172 -6.34 -12.72 12.37
N ASN A 173 -6.60 -11.42 12.43
CA ASN A 173 -5.62 -10.36 12.69
C ASN A 173 -5.46 -10.02 14.19
N GLY A 174 -6.14 -10.76 15.09
CA GLY A 174 -6.04 -10.55 16.54
C GLY A 174 -6.62 -9.22 17.04
N THR A 175 -7.61 -8.68 16.34
CA THR A 175 -8.29 -7.41 16.64
C THR A 175 -9.82 -7.58 16.57
N THR A 176 -10.53 -6.50 16.73
CA THR A 176 -11.98 -6.41 16.50
C THR A 176 -12.29 -5.32 15.49
N ALA A 177 -13.48 -5.37 14.89
CA ALA A 177 -13.93 -4.31 13.98
C ALA A 177 -13.99 -2.92 14.63
N GLU A 178 -14.22 -2.87 15.94
CA GLU A 178 -14.27 -1.61 16.71
C GLU A 178 -12.87 -1.05 17.00
N GLU A 179 -11.90 -1.93 17.25
CA GLU A 179 -10.51 -1.55 17.57
C GLU A 179 -9.71 -1.18 16.33
N TYR A 180 -10.01 -1.82 15.19
CA TYR A 180 -9.28 -1.55 13.94
C TYR A 180 -9.73 -0.22 13.33
N LYS A 181 -8.80 0.70 13.15
CA LYS A 181 -9.08 2.07 12.64
C LYS A 181 -8.63 2.30 11.20
N GLY A 182 -7.96 1.34 10.58
CA GLY A 182 -7.51 1.43 9.20
C GLY A 182 -8.58 1.05 8.18
N PHE A 183 -8.28 1.23 6.92
CA PHE A 183 -9.10 0.73 5.82
C PHE A 183 -8.90 -0.77 5.63
N LEU A 184 -9.96 -1.50 5.33
CA LEU A 184 -9.85 -2.92 5.02
C LEU A 184 -9.10 -3.10 3.70
N ALA A 185 -7.90 -3.62 3.78
CA ALA A 185 -7.16 -4.05 2.60
C ALA A 185 -7.57 -5.48 2.20
N LEU A 186 -7.78 -5.72 0.92
CA LEU A 186 -7.87 -7.06 0.36
C LEU A 186 -6.48 -7.70 0.27
N GLN A 187 -5.53 -6.94 -0.23
CA GLN A 187 -4.15 -7.36 -0.42
C GLN A 187 -3.20 -6.16 -0.46
N THR A 188 -1.96 -6.40 -0.09
CA THR A 188 -0.84 -5.51 -0.40
C THR A 188 -0.22 -5.92 -1.72
N LEU A 189 0.05 -4.97 -2.58
CA LEU A 189 0.81 -5.10 -3.83
C LEU A 189 2.14 -4.40 -3.66
N ASN A 190 3.17 -4.87 -4.35
CA ASN A 190 4.45 -4.18 -4.36
C ASN A 190 4.88 -3.76 -5.77
N LYS A 191 5.41 -2.55 -5.86
CA LYS A 191 6.28 -2.10 -6.94
C LYS A 191 7.71 -2.20 -6.43
N VAL A 192 8.58 -2.82 -7.19
CA VAL A 192 9.96 -3.01 -6.78
C VAL A 192 10.92 -2.50 -7.84
N PHE A 193 12.11 -2.07 -7.42
CA PHE A 193 13.16 -1.68 -8.35
C PHE A 193 13.72 -2.93 -9.02
N MET A 194 13.64 -2.92 -10.35
CA MET A 194 14.19 -3.97 -11.20
C MET A 194 15.06 -3.37 -12.28
N TYR A 195 16.08 -4.11 -12.70
CA TYR A 195 16.96 -3.67 -13.75
C TYR A 195 17.30 -4.79 -14.73
N ASN A 196 17.63 -4.40 -15.95
CA ASN A 196 18.06 -5.31 -16.99
C ASN A 196 19.54 -5.68 -16.77
N ASN A 197 19.84 -6.98 -16.73
CA ASN A 197 21.18 -7.48 -16.41
C ASN A 197 22.02 -7.85 -17.64
N THR A 198 21.57 -7.49 -18.84
CA THR A 198 22.33 -7.72 -20.09
C THR A 198 23.40 -6.65 -20.36
N GLY A 199 23.37 -5.55 -19.60
CA GLY A 199 24.37 -4.48 -19.61
C GLY A 199 25.50 -4.68 -18.59
N SER A 200 26.15 -3.58 -18.26
CA SER A 200 27.26 -3.55 -17.30
C SER A 200 26.92 -2.90 -15.96
N LYS A 201 25.73 -2.29 -15.86
CA LYS A 201 25.31 -1.58 -14.65
C LYS A 201 24.78 -2.54 -13.60
N THR A 202 25.11 -2.25 -12.34
CA THR A 202 24.53 -2.85 -11.13
C THR A 202 23.96 -1.72 -10.27
N TYR A 203 22.99 -2.06 -9.43
CA TYR A 203 22.34 -1.11 -8.53
C TYR A 203 22.34 -1.73 -7.14
N ASP A 204 23.32 -1.30 -6.34
CA ASP A 204 23.58 -1.85 -5.00
C ASP A 204 23.01 -0.91 -3.91
N ASN A 205 22.58 0.29 -4.30
CA ASN A 205 22.05 1.32 -3.43
C ASN A 205 20.88 2.05 -4.09
N CYS A 206 19.89 2.47 -3.33
CA CYS A 206 18.75 3.19 -3.88
C CYS A 206 19.10 4.57 -4.46
N TRP A 207 20.26 5.15 -4.11
CA TRP A 207 20.76 6.38 -4.70
C TRP A 207 21.32 6.19 -6.11
N ASP A 208 21.68 4.96 -6.48
CA ASP A 208 22.13 4.65 -7.84
C ASP A 208 21.03 4.96 -8.88
N PHE A 209 19.75 4.81 -8.49
CA PHE A 209 18.62 5.10 -9.37
C PHE A 209 18.43 6.59 -9.70
N VAL A 210 19.10 7.47 -8.97
CA VAL A 210 19.04 8.92 -9.14
C VAL A 210 20.41 9.53 -9.43
N ALA A 211 21.40 8.71 -9.78
CA ALA A 211 22.73 9.13 -10.15
C ALA A 211 22.76 9.87 -11.51
N GLU A 212 23.86 10.53 -11.81
CA GLU A 212 24.03 11.32 -13.03
C GLU A 212 23.82 10.46 -14.29
N GLY A 213 22.90 10.90 -15.15
CA GLY A 213 22.60 10.21 -16.42
C GLY A 213 21.69 9.00 -16.31
N GLU A 214 21.17 8.72 -15.12
CA GLU A 214 20.16 7.67 -14.91
C GLU A 214 18.75 8.17 -15.22
N HIS A 215 17.98 7.36 -15.98
CA HIS A 215 16.61 7.67 -16.39
C HIS A 215 15.72 6.45 -16.18
N GLY A 216 15.33 6.19 -14.93
CA GLY A 216 14.49 5.05 -14.56
C GLY A 216 13.13 5.09 -15.23
N LEU A 217 12.62 3.94 -15.63
CA LEU A 217 11.27 3.80 -16.16
C LEU A 217 10.28 3.79 -15.00
N TYR A 218 9.34 4.71 -15.00
CA TYR A 218 8.30 4.80 -13.99
C TYR A 218 6.99 5.29 -14.58
N MET A 219 5.87 4.92 -13.99
CA MET A 219 4.59 5.43 -14.44
C MET A 219 4.49 6.94 -14.19
N ASP A 220 3.78 7.61 -15.09
CA ASP A 220 3.56 9.05 -14.99
C ASP A 220 2.76 9.40 -13.72
N ILE A 221 3.40 10.11 -12.79
CA ILE A 221 2.83 10.48 -11.49
C ILE A 221 1.65 11.45 -11.57
N ASP A 222 1.42 12.11 -12.69
CA ASP A 222 0.26 12.98 -12.87
C ASP A 222 -0.99 12.21 -13.28
N SER A 223 -0.80 11.09 -13.98
CA SER A 223 -1.89 10.22 -14.41
C SER A 223 -2.14 9.03 -13.47
N GLU A 224 -1.16 8.66 -12.65
CA GLU A 224 -1.17 7.55 -11.70
C GLU A 224 -0.77 7.99 -10.29
N ILE A 225 -1.75 8.39 -9.48
CA ILE A 225 -1.53 8.98 -8.16
C ILE A 225 -0.88 8.00 -7.17
N VAL A 226 -1.08 6.70 -7.32
CA VAL A 226 -0.35 5.69 -6.53
C VAL A 226 1.17 5.89 -6.59
N GLY A 227 1.69 6.30 -7.77
CA GLY A 227 3.10 6.66 -7.93
C GLY A 227 3.49 7.91 -7.17
N LYS A 228 2.60 8.89 -7.06
CA LYS A 228 2.83 10.11 -6.27
C LYS A 228 2.79 9.81 -4.77
N ASN A 229 1.91 8.93 -4.30
CA ASN A 229 1.85 8.49 -2.91
C ASN A 229 3.16 7.84 -2.45
N PHE A 230 3.84 7.09 -3.32
CA PHE A 230 5.19 6.60 -3.04
C PHE A 230 6.14 7.75 -2.66
N LEU A 231 6.13 8.83 -3.44
CA LEU A 231 6.99 9.99 -3.17
C LEU A 231 6.60 10.69 -1.85
N TYR A 232 5.31 10.75 -1.52
CA TYR A 232 4.84 11.28 -0.24
C TYR A 232 5.39 10.45 0.93
N MET A 233 5.27 9.12 0.85
CA MET A 233 5.75 8.23 1.90
C MET A 233 7.24 8.36 2.16
N LEU A 234 8.06 8.71 1.16
CA LEU A 234 9.50 8.92 1.37
C LEU A 234 9.81 10.07 2.34
N THR A 235 8.86 10.99 2.57
CA THR A 235 9.02 12.11 3.51
C THR A 235 8.64 11.76 4.96
N GLU A 236 8.10 10.56 5.21
CA GLU A 236 7.88 10.04 6.56
C GLU A 236 9.23 9.72 7.22
N ASP A 237 9.35 9.98 8.52
CA ASP A 237 10.62 9.97 9.25
C ASP A 237 11.40 8.65 9.10
N THR A 238 10.70 7.51 9.13
CA THR A 238 11.33 6.19 8.98
C THR A 238 11.97 6.03 7.62
N TYR A 239 11.27 6.40 6.55
CA TYR A 239 11.74 6.22 5.19
C TYR A 239 12.79 7.27 4.80
N ALA A 240 12.65 8.50 5.32
CA ALA A 240 13.68 9.53 5.21
C ALA A 240 14.99 9.09 5.87
N ALA A 241 14.91 8.43 7.04
CA ALA A 241 16.07 7.87 7.71
C ALA A 241 16.71 6.72 6.89
N TRP A 242 15.94 5.84 6.24
CA TRP A 242 16.49 4.80 5.36
C TRP A 242 17.22 5.38 4.15
N LEU A 243 16.74 6.49 3.59
CA LEU A 243 17.43 7.19 2.50
C LEU A 243 18.75 7.80 2.97
N LYS A 244 18.79 8.38 4.18
CA LYS A 244 20.00 8.90 4.77
C LYS A 244 21.02 7.80 5.06
N GLU A 245 20.60 6.68 5.69
CA GLU A 245 21.48 5.54 5.95
C GLU A 245 22.10 5.01 4.66
N ALA A 246 21.30 4.91 3.59
CA ALA A 246 21.78 4.49 2.28
C ALA A 246 22.79 5.48 1.68
N TYR A 247 22.54 6.79 1.81
CA TYR A 247 23.50 7.83 1.39
C TYR A 247 24.81 7.73 2.17
N GLU A 248 24.76 7.55 3.49
CA GLU A 248 25.95 7.44 4.34
C GLU A 248 26.78 6.17 4.03
N ALA A 249 26.16 5.13 3.46
CA ALA A 249 26.82 3.92 3.01
C ALA A 249 27.53 4.06 1.64
N LEU A 250 27.23 5.11 0.86
CA LEU A 250 27.88 5.34 -0.43
C LEU A 250 29.38 5.65 -0.28
N PRO A 251 30.21 5.36 -1.29
CA PRO A 251 31.57 5.87 -1.38
C PRO A 251 31.62 7.41 -1.30
N ALA A 252 32.67 7.98 -0.72
CA ALA A 252 32.78 9.43 -0.52
C ALA A 252 32.69 10.25 -1.84
N GLU A 253 33.11 9.67 -2.96
CA GLU A 253 33.03 10.30 -4.27
C GLU A 253 31.56 10.44 -4.73
N GLU A 254 30.75 9.42 -4.51
CA GLU A 254 29.32 9.41 -4.83
C GLU A 254 28.53 10.30 -3.87
N GLN A 255 28.86 10.28 -2.56
CA GLN A 255 28.29 11.22 -1.60
C GLN A 255 28.51 12.67 -2.03
N ALA A 256 29.69 13.01 -2.54
CA ALA A 256 30.03 14.35 -2.99
C ALA A 256 29.16 14.83 -4.16
N TYR A 257 28.65 13.90 -4.99
CA TYR A 257 27.70 14.22 -6.07
C TYR A 257 26.33 14.65 -5.52
N PHE A 258 25.78 13.92 -4.55
CA PHE A 258 24.46 14.17 -4.00
C PHE A 258 24.42 15.30 -2.94
N GLN A 259 25.52 15.52 -2.23
CA GLN A 259 25.62 16.46 -1.11
C GLN A 259 25.10 17.87 -1.43
N PRO A 260 25.41 18.51 -2.59
CA PRO A 260 24.87 19.84 -2.91
C PRO A 260 23.35 19.88 -2.99
N THR A 261 22.72 18.82 -3.53
CA THR A 261 21.27 18.72 -3.62
C THR A 261 20.65 18.54 -2.23
N ILE A 262 21.20 17.64 -1.41
CA ILE A 262 20.73 17.43 -0.03
C ILE A 262 20.79 18.75 0.76
N LYS A 263 21.93 19.45 0.69
CA LYS A 263 22.11 20.72 1.37
C LYS A 263 21.12 21.82 0.88
N ALA A 264 20.81 21.83 -0.41
CA ALA A 264 19.81 22.76 -0.96
C ALA A 264 18.39 22.46 -0.47
N MET A 265 18.09 21.22 -0.06
CA MET A 265 16.79 20.80 0.45
C MET A 265 16.62 21.01 1.97
N GLU A 266 17.67 21.39 2.72
CA GLU A 266 17.55 21.57 4.19
C GLU A 266 16.51 22.64 4.57
N SER A 267 16.52 23.81 3.89
CA SER A 267 15.55 24.87 4.16
C SER A 267 14.15 24.46 3.72
N GLU A 268 14.02 23.81 2.57
CA GLU A 268 12.74 23.36 2.02
C GLU A 268 12.08 22.32 2.94
N ALA A 269 12.85 21.35 3.44
CA ALA A 269 12.37 20.35 4.38
C ALA A 269 11.82 20.99 5.66
N ALA A 270 12.51 22.01 6.19
CA ALA A 270 12.05 22.76 7.35
C ALA A 270 10.77 23.57 7.06
N ASP A 271 10.68 24.22 5.89
CA ASP A 271 9.50 24.99 5.48
C ASP A 271 8.28 24.10 5.23
N LEU A 272 8.50 22.86 4.78
CA LEU A 272 7.45 21.83 4.64
C LEU A 272 7.10 21.12 5.94
N GLY A 273 7.79 21.42 7.05
CA GLY A 273 7.55 20.80 8.36
C GLY A 273 7.98 19.34 8.47
N LEU A 274 8.93 18.90 7.62
CA LEU A 274 9.42 17.53 7.63
C LEU A 274 10.40 17.29 8.79
N GLY A 275 10.57 16.02 9.17
CA GLY A 275 11.50 15.61 10.21
C GLY A 275 12.98 15.84 9.89
N PRO A 276 13.89 15.44 10.80
CA PRO A 276 15.31 15.81 10.73
C PRO A 276 16.02 15.29 9.48
N ASP A 277 15.57 14.21 8.89
CA ASP A 277 16.15 13.59 7.69
C ASP A 277 15.38 13.93 6.39
N GLY A 278 14.38 14.82 6.46
CA GLY A 278 13.53 15.24 5.34
C GLY A 278 14.30 15.80 4.14
N ALA A 279 15.48 16.40 4.37
CA ALA A 279 16.32 16.89 3.28
C ALA A 279 16.83 15.77 2.36
N TYR A 280 17.12 14.58 2.90
CA TYR A 280 17.51 13.41 2.11
C TYR A 280 16.32 12.90 1.26
N ALA A 281 15.13 12.86 1.84
CA ALA A 281 13.91 12.50 1.13
C ALA A 281 13.63 13.46 -0.03
N LEU A 282 13.64 14.78 0.22
CA LEU A 282 13.39 15.78 -0.82
C LEU A 282 14.47 15.76 -1.92
N ALA A 283 15.74 15.53 -1.56
CA ALA A 283 16.82 15.43 -2.52
C ALA A 283 16.62 14.20 -3.44
N TRP A 284 16.30 13.03 -2.87
CA TRP A 284 16.02 11.84 -3.65
C TRP A 284 14.79 12.03 -4.56
N ILE A 285 13.68 12.55 -4.01
CA ILE A 285 12.46 12.84 -4.77
C ILE A 285 12.73 13.80 -5.93
N LYS A 286 13.46 14.90 -5.64
CA LYS A 286 13.82 15.87 -6.67
C LYS A 286 14.59 15.22 -7.82
N LEU A 287 15.66 14.51 -7.50
CA LEU A 287 16.49 13.84 -8.51
C LEU A 287 15.68 12.80 -9.29
N TRP A 288 14.81 12.02 -8.62
CA TRP A 288 13.93 11.06 -9.27
C TRP A 288 12.94 11.74 -10.22
N VAL A 289 12.21 12.76 -9.76
CA VAL A 289 11.19 13.47 -10.57
C VAL A 289 11.83 14.16 -11.78
N GLU A 290 13.04 14.69 -11.62
CA GLU A 290 13.77 15.39 -12.69
C GLU A 290 14.48 14.43 -13.66
N SER A 291 14.54 13.12 -13.38
CA SER A 291 15.26 12.16 -14.22
C SER A 291 14.43 10.99 -14.74
N TYR A 292 13.35 10.58 -14.08
CA TYR A 292 12.63 9.38 -14.51
C TYR A 292 11.94 9.56 -15.88
N ASN A 293 11.95 8.49 -16.69
CA ASN A 293 11.28 8.41 -17.96
C ASN A 293 9.84 7.93 -17.77
N ALA A 294 8.87 8.84 -17.96
CA ALA A 294 7.46 8.57 -17.69
C ALA A 294 6.87 7.53 -18.65
N GLN A 295 6.22 6.52 -18.09
CA GLN A 295 5.55 5.44 -18.81
C GLN A 295 4.04 5.46 -18.53
N THR A 296 3.27 4.93 -19.46
CA THR A 296 1.79 4.91 -19.35
C THR A 296 1.25 3.84 -18.41
N ASP A 297 2.03 2.79 -18.14
CA ASP A 297 1.66 1.63 -17.33
C ASP A 297 2.91 0.80 -16.97
N ASP A 298 2.82 -0.05 -15.96
CA ASP A 298 3.86 -1.03 -15.59
C ASP A 298 4.14 -2.06 -16.71
N GLY A 299 3.20 -2.29 -17.62
CA GLY A 299 3.36 -3.22 -18.74
C GLY A 299 4.51 -2.85 -19.70
N PRO A 300 4.54 -1.62 -20.24
CA PRO A 300 5.66 -1.12 -21.03
C PRO A 300 7.00 -1.23 -20.31
N ILE A 301 7.05 -0.90 -19.01
CA ILE A 301 8.28 -1.01 -18.21
C ILE A 301 8.76 -2.46 -18.19
N CYS A 302 7.88 -3.40 -17.84
CA CYS A 302 8.19 -4.82 -17.81
C CYS A 302 8.70 -5.31 -19.17
N ASN A 303 8.02 -4.95 -20.26
CA ASN A 303 8.41 -5.35 -21.61
C ASN A 303 9.81 -4.87 -21.98
N THR A 304 10.19 -3.65 -21.58
CA THR A 304 11.54 -3.14 -21.80
C THR A 304 12.58 -3.95 -21.04
N LEU A 305 12.33 -4.26 -19.76
CA LEU A 305 13.31 -4.97 -18.93
C LEU A 305 13.55 -6.41 -19.36
N VAL A 306 12.53 -7.10 -19.86
CA VAL A 306 12.63 -8.51 -20.30
C VAL A 306 13.13 -8.67 -21.71
N ASP A 307 13.25 -7.60 -22.48
CA ASP A 307 13.76 -7.62 -23.86
C ASP A 307 15.28 -7.90 -23.87
N LYS A 308 15.69 -8.96 -24.57
CA LYS A 308 17.10 -9.38 -24.67
C LYS A 308 18.00 -8.39 -25.42
N SER A 309 17.41 -7.46 -26.16
CA SER A 309 18.15 -6.41 -26.86
C SER A 309 18.33 -5.14 -26.01
N ALA A 310 17.57 -4.99 -24.94
CA ALA A 310 17.73 -3.88 -24.01
C ALA A 310 18.97 -4.07 -23.13
N THR A 311 19.65 -2.99 -22.81
CA THR A 311 20.82 -2.97 -21.91
C THR A 311 20.75 -1.77 -20.97
N ASP A 312 21.25 -1.95 -19.74
CA ASP A 312 21.38 -0.88 -18.76
C ASP A 312 20.08 -0.09 -18.52
N GLN A 313 18.93 -0.79 -18.56
CA GLN A 313 17.62 -0.24 -18.25
C GLN A 313 17.18 -0.65 -16.84
N PHE A 314 16.52 0.24 -16.14
CA PHE A 314 15.89 -0.06 -14.86
C PHE A 314 14.53 0.64 -14.72
N GLY A 315 13.75 0.22 -13.75
CA GLY A 315 12.46 0.84 -13.46
C GLY A 315 11.87 0.41 -12.13
N LEU A 316 10.87 1.14 -11.68
CA LEU A 316 10.03 0.82 -10.54
C LEU A 316 8.65 0.39 -11.05
N LEU A 317 8.30 -0.88 -10.88
CA LEU A 317 7.09 -1.46 -11.46
C LEU A 317 6.48 -2.54 -10.57
N VAL A 318 5.20 -2.85 -10.82
CA VAL A 318 4.49 -3.92 -10.10
C VAL A 318 5.20 -5.26 -10.32
N TYR A 319 5.71 -5.84 -9.25
CA TYR A 319 6.48 -7.09 -9.27
C TYR A 319 5.76 -8.23 -9.97
N SER A 320 4.46 -8.37 -9.72
CA SER A 320 3.66 -9.43 -10.32
C SER A 320 3.53 -9.38 -11.86
N LYS A 321 4.04 -8.35 -12.53
CA LYS A 321 4.07 -8.31 -14.01
C LYS A 321 4.98 -9.41 -14.57
N LEU A 322 6.06 -9.76 -13.89
CA LEU A 322 6.98 -10.82 -14.33
C LEU A 322 6.34 -12.20 -14.47
N ARG A 323 5.27 -12.49 -13.71
CA ARG A 323 4.62 -13.80 -13.76
C ARG A 323 4.05 -14.14 -15.14
N SER A 324 3.58 -13.11 -15.88
CA SER A 324 2.91 -13.27 -17.18
C SER A 324 3.86 -13.19 -18.38
N VAL A 325 5.15 -13.08 -18.12
CA VAL A 325 6.15 -13.02 -19.20
C VAL A 325 6.29 -14.39 -19.86
N GLU A 326 6.06 -14.44 -21.16
CA GLU A 326 6.25 -15.63 -21.97
C GLU A 326 7.68 -15.64 -22.53
N GLU A 327 8.45 -16.68 -22.18
CA GLU A 327 9.82 -16.87 -22.64
C GLU A 327 9.87 -17.08 -24.15
N SER A 328 10.79 -16.39 -24.82
CA SER A 328 11.01 -16.50 -26.27
C SER A 328 12.47 -16.25 -26.66
N ASN A 329 12.76 -16.25 -27.94
CA ASN A 329 14.11 -15.90 -28.44
C ASN A 329 14.49 -14.43 -28.15
N SER A 330 13.51 -13.53 -28.02
CA SER A 330 13.72 -12.09 -27.81
C SER A 330 13.37 -11.61 -26.42
N VAL A 331 12.68 -12.41 -25.60
CA VAL A 331 12.17 -12.03 -24.28
C VAL A 331 12.54 -13.07 -23.24
N SER A 332 13.05 -12.64 -22.09
CA SER A 332 13.34 -13.55 -20.96
C SER A 332 13.32 -12.85 -19.63
N VAL A 333 12.72 -13.49 -18.63
CA VAL A 333 12.81 -13.06 -17.23
C VAL A 333 14.23 -13.21 -16.67
N ASN A 334 15.07 -14.07 -17.26
CA ASN A 334 16.51 -14.14 -16.91
C ASN A 334 17.29 -12.84 -17.18
N ASN A 335 16.72 -11.92 -17.97
CA ASN A 335 17.36 -10.62 -18.22
C ASN A 335 17.06 -9.60 -17.10
N VAL A 336 16.29 -9.97 -16.06
CA VAL A 336 15.84 -9.05 -15.02
C VAL A 336 16.40 -9.47 -13.68
N ASN A 337 17.00 -8.51 -12.98
CA ASN A 337 17.33 -8.60 -11.56
C ASN A 337 16.39 -7.72 -10.74
N VAL A 338 16.03 -8.19 -9.55
CA VAL A 338 15.36 -7.40 -8.50
C VAL A 338 16.46 -6.77 -7.65
N ALA A 339 16.53 -5.45 -7.61
CA ALA A 339 17.65 -4.74 -6.97
C ALA A 339 17.83 -5.12 -5.49
N ALA A 340 16.73 -5.17 -4.74
CA ALA A 340 16.76 -5.54 -3.33
C ALA A 340 17.20 -7.00 -3.06
N TYR A 341 17.33 -7.85 -4.08
CA TYR A 341 17.87 -9.20 -3.94
C TYR A 341 19.39 -9.26 -4.02
N THR A 342 20.04 -8.17 -4.40
CA THR A 342 21.52 -8.06 -4.41
C THR A 342 22.04 -8.11 -2.97
N ASP A 343 23.04 -8.95 -2.73
CA ASP A 343 23.69 -9.05 -1.44
C ASP A 343 24.30 -7.70 -1.04
N GLY A 344 23.91 -7.18 0.12
CA GLY A 344 24.39 -5.90 0.62
C GLY A 344 23.66 -4.66 0.07
N TYR A 345 22.56 -4.83 -0.68
CA TYR A 345 21.75 -3.71 -1.15
C TYR A 345 21.35 -2.75 -0.02
N GLN A 346 21.45 -1.44 -0.28
CA GLN A 346 21.17 -0.39 0.69
C GLN A 346 19.97 0.47 0.30
N GLY A 347 19.15 0.82 1.30
CA GLY A 347 18.02 1.74 1.17
C GLY A 347 16.73 1.07 0.76
N ILE A 348 15.83 1.83 0.15
CA ILE A 348 14.46 1.41 -0.17
C ILE A 348 14.43 0.40 -1.33
N GLY A 349 13.78 -0.74 -1.14
CA GLY A 349 13.66 -1.79 -2.16
C GLY A 349 12.45 -1.62 -3.09
N GLY A 350 11.49 -0.78 -2.70
CA GLY A 350 10.28 -0.54 -3.48
C GLY A 350 9.15 0.09 -2.65
N TYR A 351 7.92 -0.04 -3.15
CA TYR A 351 6.72 0.56 -2.59
C TYR A 351 5.58 -0.45 -2.48
N GLY A 352 5.03 -0.62 -1.28
CA GLY A 352 3.87 -1.44 -0.99
C GLY A 352 2.62 -0.58 -0.84
N TYR A 353 1.57 -0.90 -1.62
CA TYR A 353 0.29 -0.22 -1.58
C TYR A 353 -0.86 -1.23 -1.59
N CYS A 354 -2.02 -0.82 -1.13
CA CYS A 354 -3.13 -1.75 -0.94
C CYS A 354 -4.24 -1.60 -1.98
N HIS A 355 -4.96 -2.70 -2.20
CA HIS A 355 -6.31 -2.68 -2.71
C HIS A 355 -7.27 -2.61 -1.52
N TYR A 356 -7.93 -1.48 -1.34
CA TYR A 356 -8.88 -1.25 -0.26
C TYR A 356 -10.31 -1.57 -0.70
N LEU A 357 -11.11 -2.06 0.23
CA LEU A 357 -12.50 -2.46 0.02
C LEU A 357 -13.43 -1.58 0.84
N PHE A 358 -14.48 -1.08 0.19
CA PHE A 358 -15.50 -0.25 0.85
C PHE A 358 -16.90 -0.60 0.35
N VAL A 359 -17.88 -0.40 1.21
CA VAL A 359 -19.29 -0.32 0.86
C VAL A 359 -19.60 1.14 0.52
N THR A 360 -20.41 1.41 -0.50
CA THR A 360 -20.88 2.78 -0.76
C THR A 360 -21.96 3.17 0.26
N ASP A 361 -21.97 4.39 0.78
CA ASP A 361 -22.91 4.80 1.83
C ASP A 361 -24.38 4.69 1.39
N ASN A 362 -24.66 4.91 0.11
CA ASN A 362 -25.98 4.73 -0.51
C ASN A 362 -26.14 3.40 -1.27
N SER A 363 -25.47 2.34 -0.82
CA SER A 363 -25.43 1.02 -1.45
C SER A 363 -26.84 0.46 -1.71
N PRO A 364 -27.14 -0.02 -2.93
CA PRO A 364 -28.40 -0.71 -3.21
C PRO A 364 -28.49 -2.12 -2.62
N LEU A 365 -27.35 -2.73 -2.28
CA LEU A 365 -27.23 -4.12 -1.79
C LEU A 365 -26.14 -4.21 -0.70
N PRO A 366 -26.30 -3.53 0.44
CA PRO A 366 -25.25 -3.43 1.46
C PRO A 366 -24.92 -4.78 2.14
N TRP A 367 -25.90 -5.65 2.41
CA TRP A 367 -25.64 -6.99 2.93
C TRP A 367 -24.82 -7.84 1.97
N THR A 368 -25.15 -7.78 0.68
CA THR A 368 -24.44 -8.51 -0.36
C THR A 368 -23.01 -7.98 -0.53
N ALA A 369 -22.83 -6.66 -0.45
CA ALA A 369 -21.50 -6.05 -0.46
C ALA A 369 -20.65 -6.52 0.73
N CYS A 370 -21.18 -6.49 1.95
CA CYS A 370 -20.50 -7.00 3.15
C CYS A 370 -20.14 -8.49 3.02
N ALA A 371 -21.08 -9.33 2.56
CA ALA A 371 -20.84 -10.75 2.37
C ALA A 371 -19.76 -11.03 1.32
N PHE A 372 -19.76 -10.29 0.20
CA PHE A 372 -18.74 -10.43 -0.85
C PHE A 372 -17.36 -9.97 -0.37
N ILE A 373 -17.28 -8.88 0.38
CA ILE A 373 -16.04 -8.41 1.02
C ILE A 373 -15.52 -9.47 1.98
N ALA A 374 -16.37 -10.01 2.86
CA ALA A 374 -15.98 -11.07 3.79
C ALA A 374 -15.52 -12.34 3.05
N TYR A 375 -16.21 -12.76 1.99
CA TYR A 375 -15.82 -13.90 1.17
C TYR A 375 -14.43 -13.72 0.57
N MET A 376 -14.15 -12.57 -0.03
CA MET A 376 -12.86 -12.28 -0.65
C MET A 376 -11.69 -12.21 0.35
N THR A 377 -11.96 -11.72 1.56
CA THR A 377 -10.90 -11.47 2.56
C THR A 377 -10.72 -12.61 3.56
N CYS A 378 -11.70 -13.50 3.71
CA CYS A 378 -11.69 -14.54 4.74
C CYS A 378 -11.58 -15.96 4.20
N THR A 379 -11.63 -16.17 2.86
CA THR A 379 -11.53 -17.51 2.27
C THR A 379 -10.46 -17.60 1.19
N GLU A 380 -9.84 -18.79 1.05
CA GLU A 380 -8.89 -19.07 -0.02
C GLU A 380 -9.56 -18.96 -1.40
N ASP A 381 -10.75 -19.55 -1.56
CA ASP A 381 -11.51 -19.49 -2.81
C ASP A 381 -11.87 -18.06 -3.20
N GLY A 382 -12.30 -17.24 -2.24
CA GLY A 382 -12.62 -15.84 -2.45
C GLY A 382 -11.42 -15.00 -2.85
N PHE A 383 -10.26 -15.27 -2.24
CA PHE A 383 -9.01 -14.60 -2.59
C PHE A 383 -8.39 -15.13 -3.88
N SER A 384 -8.75 -16.33 -4.35
CA SER A 384 -8.11 -16.99 -5.50
C SER A 384 -8.14 -16.17 -6.78
N ALA A 385 -9.19 -15.37 -7.00
CA ALA A 385 -9.26 -14.44 -8.15
C ALA A 385 -8.21 -13.32 -8.09
N TRP A 386 -7.75 -12.98 -6.88
CA TRP A 386 -6.82 -11.89 -6.59
C TRP A 386 -5.42 -12.41 -6.32
N GLY A 387 -5.33 -13.62 -5.76
CA GLY A 387 -4.09 -14.29 -5.40
C GLY A 387 -3.10 -14.27 -6.55
N LYS A 388 -1.86 -13.93 -6.24
CA LYS A 388 -0.76 -13.87 -7.20
C LYS A 388 0.36 -14.76 -6.69
N ASP A 389 1.06 -15.36 -7.63
CA ASP A 389 2.24 -16.16 -7.37
C ASP A 389 3.45 -15.31 -6.94
N MET A 390 3.36 -13.99 -7.08
CA MET A 390 4.37 -13.03 -6.63
C MET A 390 3.78 -11.62 -6.49
N GLY A 391 4.30 -10.84 -5.57
CA GLY A 391 4.02 -9.42 -5.42
C GLY A 391 2.56 -9.07 -5.15
N GLY A 392 1.82 -9.94 -4.48
CA GLY A 392 0.45 -9.70 -4.03
C GLY A 392 0.14 -10.58 -2.81
N TYR A 393 -0.15 -9.95 -1.68
CA TYR A 393 -0.22 -10.61 -0.37
C TYR A 393 -1.56 -10.34 0.29
N SER A 394 -2.28 -11.40 0.69
CA SER A 394 -3.55 -11.25 1.41
C SER A 394 -3.34 -10.51 2.74
N SER A 395 -4.26 -9.62 3.07
CA SER A 395 -4.28 -8.96 4.39
C SER A 395 -4.76 -9.87 5.52
N ASN A 396 -5.29 -11.05 5.20
CA ASN A 396 -5.70 -12.05 6.18
C ASN A 396 -4.59 -13.09 6.35
N PRO A 397 -3.95 -13.23 7.53
CA PRO A 397 -2.83 -14.14 7.76
C PRO A 397 -3.14 -15.59 7.42
N LYS A 398 -4.36 -16.06 7.69
CA LYS A 398 -4.78 -17.44 7.40
C LYS A 398 -4.87 -17.70 5.89
N VAL A 399 -5.39 -16.72 5.14
CA VAL A 399 -5.47 -16.80 3.68
C VAL A 399 -4.08 -16.64 3.06
N ALA A 400 -3.24 -15.78 3.63
CA ALA A 400 -1.86 -15.60 3.20
C ALA A 400 -1.05 -16.89 3.34
N GLU A 401 -1.13 -17.58 4.47
CA GLU A 401 -0.45 -18.87 4.73
C GLU A 401 -0.89 -19.95 3.73
N ALA A 402 -2.21 -20.08 3.51
CA ALA A 402 -2.75 -21.05 2.57
C ALA A 402 -2.30 -20.77 1.12
N THR A 403 -2.28 -19.49 0.73
CA THR A 403 -1.87 -19.05 -0.60
C THR A 403 -0.37 -19.25 -0.82
N GLU A 404 0.46 -19.05 0.21
CA GLU A 404 1.92 -19.25 0.14
C GLU A 404 2.26 -20.67 -0.28
N ASN A 405 1.55 -21.67 0.24
CA ASN A 405 1.77 -23.06 -0.09
C ASN A 405 1.44 -23.44 -1.53
N THR A 406 0.62 -22.63 -2.23
CA THR A 406 0.20 -22.86 -3.62
C THR A 406 0.87 -21.94 -4.61
N ARG A 407 1.52 -20.89 -4.15
CA ARG A 407 2.05 -19.77 -4.94
C ARG A 407 3.02 -20.20 -6.04
N HIS A 408 3.87 -21.16 -5.75
CA HIS A 408 4.94 -21.61 -6.65
C HIS A 408 4.51 -22.59 -7.75
N HIS A 409 3.24 -22.96 -7.82
CA HIS A 409 2.75 -23.99 -8.74
C HIS A 409 2.03 -23.43 -9.98
N GLN A 410 1.80 -22.13 -10.07
CA GLN A 410 0.88 -21.55 -11.06
C GLN A 410 1.54 -21.10 -12.37
N THR A 411 2.84 -20.83 -12.41
CA THR A 411 3.54 -20.37 -13.61
C THR A 411 4.82 -21.14 -13.86
N GLY A 412 4.89 -21.81 -15.02
CA GLY A 412 5.89 -22.80 -15.39
C GLY A 412 7.36 -22.45 -15.15
N GLY A 413 8.20 -23.46 -15.05
CA GLY A 413 9.63 -23.33 -14.81
C GLY A 413 10.02 -23.38 -13.33
N TYR A 414 9.37 -24.25 -12.55
CA TYR A 414 9.73 -24.52 -11.16
C TYR A 414 10.42 -25.86 -11.00
N VAL A 415 11.43 -25.92 -10.14
CA VAL A 415 12.10 -27.14 -9.66
C VAL A 415 11.99 -27.13 -8.14
N ASP A 416 11.38 -28.17 -7.57
CA ASP A 416 11.15 -28.32 -6.13
C ASP A 416 10.49 -27.08 -5.47
N GLY A 417 9.54 -26.45 -6.17
CA GLY A 417 8.82 -25.27 -5.70
C GLY A 417 9.57 -23.94 -5.89
N VAL A 418 10.78 -23.96 -6.44
CA VAL A 418 11.57 -22.75 -6.71
C VAL A 418 11.59 -22.46 -8.22
N SER A 419 11.30 -21.22 -8.61
CA SER A 419 11.39 -20.82 -10.01
C SER A 419 12.83 -20.92 -10.51
N VAL A 420 12.99 -21.43 -11.74
CA VAL A 420 14.29 -21.43 -12.43
C VAL A 420 14.74 -20.01 -12.80
N TYR A 421 13.86 -19.02 -12.68
CA TYR A 421 14.13 -17.60 -12.88
C TYR A 421 14.22 -16.92 -11.52
N GLU A 422 15.40 -16.48 -11.13
CA GLU A 422 15.65 -15.88 -9.81
C GLU A 422 14.74 -14.68 -9.52
N ALA A 423 14.51 -13.82 -10.50
CA ALA A 423 13.61 -12.69 -10.39
C ALA A 423 12.14 -13.06 -10.13
N LYS A 424 11.75 -14.32 -10.31
CA LYS A 424 10.40 -14.83 -9.97
C LYS A 424 10.31 -15.47 -8.58
N ASN A 425 11.41 -15.57 -7.86
CA ASN A 425 11.41 -16.15 -6.51
C ASN A 425 11.04 -15.05 -5.50
N ASP A 426 9.74 -14.83 -5.33
CA ASP A 426 9.24 -13.86 -4.35
C ASP A 426 9.58 -14.34 -2.94
N ARG A 427 10.32 -13.51 -2.20
CA ARG A 427 10.75 -13.78 -0.83
C ARG A 427 9.63 -13.62 0.21
N GLY A 428 8.43 -13.19 -0.21
CA GLY A 428 7.25 -13.05 0.63
C GLY A 428 7.14 -11.71 1.36
N TYR A 429 5.94 -11.45 1.92
CA TYR A 429 5.60 -10.18 2.54
C TYR A 429 6.52 -9.82 3.71
N ASP A 430 6.78 -10.77 4.60
CA ASP A 430 7.61 -10.54 5.80
C ASP A 430 9.03 -10.13 5.42
N TRP A 431 9.61 -10.76 4.39
CA TRP A 431 10.92 -10.37 3.90
C TRP A 431 10.91 -8.96 3.29
N TRP A 432 9.90 -8.64 2.49
CA TRP A 432 9.80 -7.32 1.86
C TRP A 432 9.64 -6.18 2.87
N THR A 433 8.92 -6.44 3.97
CA THR A 433 8.69 -5.43 5.02
C THR A 433 9.82 -5.33 6.04
N THR A 434 10.79 -6.23 6.00
CA THR A 434 11.99 -6.23 6.86
C THR A 434 13.26 -5.99 6.03
N ASP A 435 13.82 -7.03 5.46
CA ASP A 435 15.10 -6.98 4.74
C ASP A 435 15.00 -6.26 3.40
N GLY A 436 13.85 -6.40 2.69
CA GLY A 436 13.57 -5.77 1.41
C GLY A 436 13.28 -4.26 1.50
N LYS A 437 13.13 -3.73 2.71
CA LYS A 437 12.87 -2.30 2.99
C LYS A 437 11.80 -1.70 2.07
N LEU A 438 10.64 -2.35 2.03
CA LEU A 438 9.49 -1.89 1.26
C LEU A 438 8.86 -0.68 1.97
N VAL A 439 8.75 0.44 1.30
CA VAL A 439 8.00 1.61 1.77
C VAL A 439 6.51 1.27 1.72
N LEU A 440 5.82 1.29 2.85
CA LEU A 440 4.40 0.95 2.92
C LEU A 440 3.52 2.21 2.86
N GLU A 441 2.45 2.15 2.08
CA GLU A 441 1.47 3.23 2.01
C GLU A 441 0.74 3.39 3.34
N ASP A 442 0.73 4.63 3.85
CA ASP A 442 -0.16 5.10 4.90
C ASP A 442 -1.11 6.14 4.31
N PRO A 443 -2.42 5.84 4.18
CA PRO A 443 -3.41 6.76 3.62
C PRO A 443 -3.52 8.08 4.36
N GLU A 444 -3.47 8.06 5.70
CA GLU A 444 -3.58 9.24 6.54
C GLU A 444 -2.36 10.14 6.38
N TYR A 445 -1.15 9.57 6.41
CA TYR A 445 0.07 10.32 6.15
C TYR A 445 0.07 10.93 4.74
N CYS A 446 -0.22 10.13 3.71
CA CYS A 446 -0.30 10.63 2.33
C CYS A 446 -1.28 11.81 2.20
N ALA A 447 -2.46 11.72 2.81
CA ALA A 447 -3.44 12.80 2.80
C ALA A 447 -2.93 14.06 3.52
N SER A 448 -2.21 13.91 4.63
CA SER A 448 -1.68 15.01 5.43
C SER A 448 -0.63 15.86 4.69
N VAL A 449 0.22 15.22 3.87
CA VAL A 449 1.31 15.89 3.13
C VAL A 449 0.96 16.20 1.68
N ALA A 450 -0.18 15.71 1.16
CA ALA A 450 -0.55 15.85 -0.25
C ALA A 450 -0.60 17.30 -0.72
N PHE A 451 -1.04 18.24 0.12
CA PHE A 451 -1.10 19.67 -0.24
C PHE A 451 0.30 20.30 -0.23
N THR A 452 1.11 20.05 0.76
CA THR A 452 2.43 20.67 0.93
C THR A 452 3.48 20.04 0.02
N VAL A 453 3.81 18.78 0.27
CA VAL A 453 4.80 18.01 -0.53
C VAL A 453 4.31 17.82 -1.96
N GLY A 454 3.01 17.60 -2.17
CA GLY A 454 2.44 17.46 -3.51
C GLY A 454 2.60 18.72 -4.36
N SER A 455 2.30 19.90 -3.80
CA SER A 455 2.52 21.18 -4.50
C SER A 455 4.00 21.43 -4.80
N TRP A 456 4.89 21.04 -3.88
CA TRP A 456 6.33 21.15 -4.12
C TRP A 456 6.78 20.21 -5.26
N ILE A 457 6.31 18.95 -5.32
CA ILE A 457 6.61 18.04 -6.43
C ILE A 457 6.12 18.59 -7.77
N GLU A 458 4.97 19.24 -7.81
CA GLU A 458 4.43 19.83 -9.05
C GLU A 458 5.25 21.01 -9.58
N MET A 459 6.06 21.66 -8.74
CA MET A 459 6.99 22.71 -9.15
C MET A 459 8.31 22.18 -9.73
N LEU A 460 8.60 20.89 -9.57
CA LEU A 460 9.82 20.29 -10.10
C LEU A 460 9.76 20.13 -11.62
N THR A 461 10.92 20.30 -12.28
CA THR A 461 11.04 20.10 -13.72
C THR A 461 11.06 18.61 -14.04
N LYS A 462 10.07 18.12 -14.79
CA LYS A 462 10.02 16.72 -15.19
C LYS A 462 10.91 16.47 -16.40
N TYR A 463 11.56 15.32 -16.39
CA TYR A 463 12.33 14.84 -17.54
C TYR A 463 11.41 14.61 -18.75
N SER A 464 11.87 15.00 -19.92
CA SER A 464 11.23 14.71 -21.20
C SER A 464 12.25 13.98 -22.07
N ALA A 465 12.01 12.69 -22.31
CA ALA A 465 12.73 11.97 -23.35
C ALA A 465 12.39 12.62 -24.68
N GLY A 466 13.38 13.25 -25.33
CA GLY A 466 13.26 13.96 -26.60
C GLY A 466 12.85 13.05 -27.78
#